data_4520df21c3bbd7ae783224ad01492970
#
_entry.id   4520df21c3bbd7ae783224ad01492970
#
_cell.length_a   1.000
_cell.length_b   1.000
_cell.length_c   1.000
_cell.angle_alpha   90.00
_cell.angle_beta   90.00
_cell.angle_gamma   90.00
#
_symmetry.space_group_name_H-M   'P 1'
#
loop_
_entity.id
_entity.type
_entity.pdbx_description
1 polymer ?
#
loop_
_entity_poly.entity_id
_entity_poly.type
_entity_poly.pdbx_seq_one_letter_code
_entity_poly.pdbx_strand_id
1 'polypeptide(L)'
;MQNVSLILKPGKVKSSILLVISISFVALGISLLERNMLLAILNIVFFGLCFIVFLLNLIPGSSYLKIDEKGIEMKNLFRTTFIPWQAVNSFKTKWVAFNKLVVFDLNKNLAGEKLKRRQGGFPDTYGMSATALAELLNEYKAKFDPSV
;
A
#
# COMPACT_ATOMS: atom_id res chain seq x y z
N MET A 1 -24.41 -14.72 12.78
CA MET A 1 -24.01 -14.06 11.50
C MET A 1 -22.49 -14.03 11.48
N GLN A 2 -21.87 -14.76 10.58
CA GLN A 2 -20.43 -14.68 10.41
C GLN A 2 -20.13 -13.33 9.73
N ASN A 3 -19.51 -12.43 10.45
CA ASN A 3 -18.92 -11.23 9.85
C ASN A 3 -17.85 -11.70 8.86
N VAL A 4 -18.18 -11.71 7.59
CA VAL A 4 -17.25 -12.08 6.52
C VAL A 4 -16.26 -10.94 6.36
N SER A 5 -15.23 -10.91 7.20
CA SER A 5 -14.13 -9.98 7.03
C SER A 5 -12.94 -10.70 6.41
N LEU A 6 -12.52 -10.22 5.25
CA LEU A 6 -11.31 -10.70 4.58
C LEU A 6 -10.16 -9.75 4.89
N ILE A 7 -9.06 -10.27 5.41
CA ILE A 7 -7.86 -9.48 5.70
C ILE A 7 -6.75 -9.91 4.74
N LEU A 8 -6.35 -8.99 3.87
CA LEU A 8 -5.23 -9.15 2.96
C LEU A 8 -3.99 -8.45 3.54
N LYS A 9 -2.84 -9.10 3.46
CA LYS A 9 -1.57 -8.58 3.95
C LYS A 9 -0.61 -8.36 2.78
N PRO A 10 0.22 -7.30 2.81
CA PRO A 10 1.22 -7.08 1.78
C PRO A 10 2.22 -8.23 1.73
N GLY A 11 2.73 -8.51 0.52
CA GLY A 11 3.76 -9.52 0.31
C GLY A 11 5.07 -9.12 0.99
N LYS A 12 5.50 -9.89 1.98
CA LYS A 12 6.75 -9.63 2.72
C LYS A 12 8.01 -9.83 1.87
N VAL A 13 7.92 -10.60 0.80
CA VAL A 13 9.06 -10.93 -0.08
C VAL A 13 9.70 -9.68 -0.68
N LYS A 14 8.89 -8.76 -1.21
CA LYS A 14 9.40 -7.50 -1.78
C LYS A 14 10.16 -6.66 -0.73
N SER A 15 9.57 -6.51 0.45
CA SER A 15 10.18 -5.74 1.54
C SER A 15 11.48 -6.40 2.03
N SER A 16 11.53 -7.72 2.09
CA SER A 16 12.75 -8.47 2.47
C SER A 16 13.86 -8.28 1.44
N ILE A 17 13.55 -8.36 0.15
CA ILE A 17 14.54 -8.14 -0.93
C ILE A 17 15.08 -6.70 -0.87
N LEU A 18 14.20 -5.72 -0.74
CA LEU A 18 14.60 -4.31 -0.66
C LEU A 18 15.41 -4.01 0.60
N LEU A 19 15.12 -4.68 1.70
CA LEU A 19 15.92 -4.58 2.93
C LEU A 19 17.33 -5.10 2.73
N VAL A 20 17.50 -6.28 2.10
CA VAL A 20 18.83 -6.84 1.78
C VAL A 20 19.62 -5.92 0.84
N ILE A 21 18.96 -5.36 -0.18
CA ILE A 21 19.56 -4.38 -1.08
C ILE A 21 20.03 -3.14 -0.30
N SER A 22 19.19 -2.61 0.59
CA SER A 22 19.53 -1.44 1.41
C SER A 22 20.75 -1.68 2.29
N ILE A 23 20.85 -2.85 2.93
CA ILE A 23 22.02 -3.25 3.73
C ILE A 23 23.29 -3.29 2.85
N SER A 24 23.19 -3.87 1.66
CA SER A 24 24.32 -3.96 0.73
C SER A 24 24.83 -2.58 0.31
N PHE A 25 23.91 -1.64 0.04
CA PHE A 25 24.31 -0.27 -0.32
C PHE A 25 24.86 0.52 0.88
N VAL A 26 24.39 0.29 2.09
CA VAL A 26 24.99 0.88 3.30
C VAL A 26 26.42 0.37 3.48
N ALA A 27 26.67 -0.93 3.30
CA ALA A 27 28.01 -1.51 3.37
C ALA A 27 28.95 -0.92 2.30
N LEU A 28 28.46 -0.74 1.06
CA LEU A 28 29.22 -0.05 0.01
C LEU A 28 29.51 1.41 0.38
N GLY A 29 28.55 2.12 0.99
CA GLY A 29 28.73 3.48 1.46
C GLY A 29 29.85 3.59 2.50
N ILE A 30 29.93 2.64 3.43
CA ILE A 30 31.01 2.57 4.43
C ILE A 30 32.37 2.39 3.74
N SER A 31 32.45 1.53 2.72
CA SER A 31 33.68 1.31 1.95
C SER A 31 34.14 2.54 1.14
N LEU A 32 33.22 3.45 0.83
CA LEU A 32 33.49 4.68 0.09
C LEU A 32 33.97 5.85 0.99
N LEU A 33 33.92 5.71 2.33
CA LEU A 33 34.28 6.78 3.26
C LEU A 33 35.73 7.29 3.05
N GLU A 34 36.64 6.41 2.74
CA GLU A 34 38.04 6.77 2.50
C GLU A 34 38.28 7.44 1.13
N ARG A 35 37.40 7.18 0.14
CA ARG A 35 37.55 7.69 -1.22
C ARG A 35 36.78 8.99 -1.47
N ASN A 36 35.57 9.05 -1.02
CA ASN A 36 34.70 10.23 -1.20
C ASN A 36 33.68 10.32 -0.06
N MET A 37 34.06 11.05 0.98
CA MET A 37 33.28 11.21 2.20
C MET A 37 31.87 11.74 1.94
N LEU A 38 31.70 12.70 1.04
CA LEU A 38 30.37 13.28 0.74
C LEU A 38 29.41 12.27 0.14
N LEU A 39 29.87 11.54 -0.88
CA LEU A 39 29.06 10.49 -1.52
C LEU A 39 28.78 9.34 -0.54
N ALA A 40 29.73 8.97 0.30
CA ALA A 40 29.56 7.94 1.30
C ALA A 40 28.48 8.31 2.32
N ILE A 41 28.50 9.52 2.86
CA ILE A 41 27.50 10.01 3.81
C ILE A 41 26.12 10.06 3.17
N LEU A 42 25.98 10.61 1.96
CA LEU A 42 24.72 10.65 1.23
C LEU A 42 24.14 9.25 1.01
N ASN A 43 24.99 8.30 0.61
CA ASN A 43 24.62 6.90 0.40
C ASN A 43 24.12 6.26 1.71
N ILE A 44 24.89 6.36 2.79
CA ILE A 44 24.58 5.77 4.09
C ILE A 44 23.26 6.36 4.65
N VAL A 45 23.08 7.67 4.58
CA VAL A 45 21.87 8.34 5.07
C VAL A 45 20.65 7.89 4.26
N PHE A 46 20.73 7.91 2.93
CA PHE A 46 19.63 7.55 2.05
C PHE A 46 19.21 6.07 2.23
N PHE A 47 20.14 5.15 2.12
CA PHE A 47 19.83 3.72 2.26
C PHE A 47 19.58 3.29 3.69
N GLY A 48 20.13 4.00 4.68
CA GLY A 48 19.80 3.82 6.09
C GLY A 48 18.34 4.17 6.38
N LEU A 49 17.82 5.26 5.83
CA LEU A 49 16.40 5.62 5.91
C LEU A 49 15.52 4.59 5.21
N CYS A 50 15.91 4.14 4.02
CA CYS A 50 15.21 3.07 3.30
C CYS A 50 15.15 1.78 4.13
N PHE A 51 16.25 1.39 4.75
CA PHE A 51 16.33 0.24 5.64
C PHE A 51 15.31 0.32 6.78
N ILE A 52 15.20 1.46 7.45
CA ILE A 52 14.23 1.67 8.53
C ILE A 52 12.80 1.52 8.01
N VAL A 53 12.47 2.12 6.86
CA VAL A 53 11.14 2.01 6.26
C VAL A 53 10.79 0.56 5.91
N PHE A 54 11.71 -0.18 5.30
CA PHE A 54 11.46 -1.58 4.95
C PHE A 54 11.36 -2.47 6.19
N LEU A 55 12.15 -2.17 7.23
CA LEU A 55 12.05 -2.87 8.50
C LEU A 55 10.68 -2.67 9.15
N LEU A 56 10.16 -1.44 9.16
CA LEU A 56 8.82 -1.12 9.66
C LEU A 56 7.72 -1.84 8.86
N ASN A 57 7.90 -1.98 7.55
CA ASN A 57 6.97 -2.72 6.70
C ASN A 57 6.93 -4.23 6.98
N LEU A 58 8.01 -4.78 7.53
CA LEU A 58 8.06 -6.19 7.92
C LEU A 58 7.35 -6.49 9.24
N ILE A 59 7.09 -5.47 10.06
CA ILE A 59 6.37 -5.65 11.33
C ILE A 59 4.96 -6.17 11.06
N PRO A 60 4.53 -7.27 11.71
CA PRO A 60 3.19 -7.81 11.57
C PRO A 60 2.13 -6.78 11.95
N GLY A 61 1.11 -6.59 11.08
CA GLY A 61 0.03 -5.64 11.32
C GLY A 61 0.36 -4.17 11.03
N SER A 62 1.56 -3.86 10.52
CA SER A 62 1.92 -2.50 10.09
C SER A 62 1.10 -2.03 8.88
N SER A 63 0.75 -2.97 8.00
CA SER A 63 -0.06 -2.71 6.81
C SER A 63 -1.01 -3.87 6.57
N TYR A 64 -2.26 -3.56 6.23
CA TYR A 64 -3.27 -4.55 5.82
C TYR A 64 -4.40 -3.89 5.04
N LEU A 65 -5.14 -4.70 4.32
CA LEU A 65 -6.40 -4.35 3.70
C LEU A 65 -7.48 -5.26 4.28
N LYS A 66 -8.40 -4.70 5.05
CA LYS A 66 -9.55 -5.41 5.58
C LYS A 66 -10.78 -5.04 4.76
N ILE A 67 -11.45 -6.05 4.27
CA ILE A 67 -12.68 -5.94 3.48
C ILE A 67 -13.79 -6.51 4.33
N ASP A 68 -14.81 -5.72 4.64
CA ASP A 68 -15.98 -6.14 5.39
C ASP A 68 -17.29 -5.68 4.74
N GLU A 69 -18.41 -5.99 5.36
CA GLU A 69 -19.74 -5.64 4.85
C GLU A 69 -19.99 -4.12 4.74
N LYS A 70 -19.30 -3.32 5.55
CA LYS A 70 -19.47 -1.86 5.62
C LYS A 70 -18.57 -1.11 4.64
N GLY A 71 -17.46 -1.70 4.26
CA GLY A 71 -16.49 -1.05 3.40
C GLY A 71 -15.10 -1.67 3.46
N ILE A 72 -14.13 -0.86 3.15
CA ILE A 72 -12.72 -1.23 3.10
C ILE A 72 -11.96 -0.42 4.14
N GLU A 73 -11.23 -1.10 5.03
CA GLU A 73 -10.27 -0.49 5.93
C GLU A 73 -8.85 -0.77 5.43
N MET A 74 -8.16 0.27 5.10
CA MET A 74 -6.77 0.22 4.64
C MET A 74 -5.85 0.79 5.71
N LYS A 75 -4.94 -0.02 6.22
CA LYS A 75 -3.87 0.44 7.11
C LYS A 75 -2.55 0.45 6.35
N ASN A 76 -1.83 1.56 6.45
CA ASN A 76 -0.48 1.71 5.92
C ASN A 76 0.40 2.38 6.97
N LEU A 77 1.30 1.60 7.59
CA LEU A 77 2.18 2.00 8.69
C LEU A 77 1.39 2.64 9.85
N PHE A 78 1.35 3.95 9.92
CA PHE A 78 0.73 4.70 11.02
C PHE A 78 -0.64 5.29 10.67
N ARG A 79 -1.12 5.09 9.43
CA ARG A 79 -2.37 5.66 8.95
C ARG A 79 -3.39 4.58 8.64
N THR A 80 -4.56 4.69 9.24
CA THR A 80 -5.71 3.86 8.91
C THR A 80 -6.76 4.73 8.20
N THR A 81 -7.26 4.25 7.07
CA THR A 81 -8.29 4.92 6.28
C THR A 81 -9.44 3.94 6.06
N PHE A 82 -10.65 4.36 6.40
CA PHE A 82 -11.88 3.60 6.12
C PHE A 82 -12.62 4.23 4.94
N ILE A 83 -13.05 3.38 4.01
CA ILE A 83 -13.75 3.79 2.80
C ILE A 83 -15.03 2.95 2.71
N PRO A 84 -16.21 3.55 2.93
CA PRO A 84 -17.47 2.83 2.78
C PRO A 84 -17.74 2.49 1.31
N TRP A 85 -18.42 1.37 1.05
CA TRP A 85 -18.72 0.93 -0.32
C TRP A 85 -19.45 1.99 -1.13
N GLN A 86 -20.36 2.72 -0.52
CA GLN A 86 -21.14 3.78 -1.16
C GLN A 86 -20.29 4.96 -1.67
N ALA A 87 -19.12 5.20 -1.04
CA ALA A 87 -18.25 6.29 -1.43
C ALA A 87 -17.40 5.97 -2.68
N VAL A 88 -17.36 4.72 -3.11
CA VAL A 88 -16.56 4.27 -4.26
C VAL A 88 -17.48 3.97 -5.45
N ASN A 89 -17.18 4.54 -6.61
CA ASN A 89 -17.91 4.23 -7.84
C ASN A 89 -17.46 2.90 -8.44
N SER A 90 -16.15 2.72 -8.62
CA SER A 90 -15.58 1.49 -9.18
C SER A 90 -14.10 1.36 -8.85
N PHE A 91 -13.60 0.15 -8.93
CA PHE A 91 -12.17 -0.18 -8.83
C PHE A 91 -11.62 -0.48 -10.22
N LYS A 92 -10.51 0.16 -10.55
CA LYS A 92 -9.82 0.03 -11.84
C LYS A 92 -8.34 -0.21 -11.61
N THR A 93 -7.65 -0.66 -12.63
CA THR A 93 -6.20 -0.79 -12.62
C THR A 93 -5.55 0.34 -13.40
N LYS A 94 -4.45 0.88 -12.91
CA LYS A 94 -3.67 1.92 -13.56
C LYS A 94 -2.18 1.61 -13.47
N TRP A 95 -1.47 1.83 -14.56
CA TRP A 95 -0.02 1.80 -14.54
C TRP A 95 0.53 3.08 -13.91
N VAL A 96 1.36 2.91 -12.89
CA VAL A 96 2.08 3.99 -12.23
C VAL A 96 3.56 3.63 -12.24
N ALA A 97 4.35 4.38 -13.00
CA ALA A 97 5.74 4.05 -13.28
C ALA A 97 5.90 2.62 -13.82
N PHE A 98 6.52 1.72 -13.06
CA PHE A 98 6.76 0.34 -13.47
C PHE A 98 5.78 -0.68 -12.86
N ASN A 99 4.79 -0.21 -12.10
CA ASN A 99 3.84 -1.07 -11.38
C ASN A 99 2.40 -0.80 -11.80
N LYS A 100 1.62 -1.87 -11.88
CA LYS A 100 0.16 -1.79 -12.06
C LYS A 100 -0.48 -1.77 -10.67
N LEU A 101 -1.21 -0.72 -10.38
CA LEU A 101 -1.89 -0.51 -9.09
C LEU A 101 -3.40 -0.47 -9.27
N VAL A 102 -4.12 -0.76 -8.20
CA VAL A 102 -5.57 -0.58 -8.14
C VAL A 102 -5.87 0.85 -7.71
N VAL A 103 -6.70 1.52 -8.49
CA VAL A 103 -7.22 2.86 -8.20
C VAL A 103 -8.73 2.81 -8.10
N PHE A 104 -9.31 3.73 -7.36
CA PHE A 104 -10.76 3.84 -7.20
C PHE A 104 -11.21 5.29 -7.33
N ASP A 105 -12.37 5.46 -7.96
CA ASP A 105 -13.02 6.74 -8.10
C ASP A 105 -14.00 6.97 -6.94
N LEU A 106 -13.89 8.11 -6.28
CA LEU A 106 -14.74 8.47 -5.15
C LEU A 106 -15.94 9.28 -5.61
N ASN A 107 -17.11 8.95 -5.06
CA ASN A 107 -18.31 9.75 -5.24
C ASN A 107 -18.24 11.01 -4.36
N LYS A 108 -18.25 12.18 -4.99
CA LYS A 108 -18.11 13.49 -4.32
C LYS A 108 -19.16 13.74 -3.22
N ASN A 109 -20.35 13.24 -3.41
CA ASN A 109 -21.48 13.52 -2.53
C ASN A 109 -21.46 12.69 -1.24
N LEU A 110 -20.75 11.56 -1.23
CA LEU A 110 -20.77 10.59 -0.14
C LEU A 110 -19.42 10.44 0.58
N ALA A 111 -18.33 10.94 -0.04
CA ALA A 111 -16.99 10.79 0.50
C ALA A 111 -16.65 11.70 1.70
N GLY A 112 -17.53 12.65 2.05
CA GLY A 112 -17.32 13.63 3.10
C GLY A 112 -16.14 14.60 2.83
N GLU A 113 -16.10 15.70 3.59
CA GLU A 113 -15.06 16.74 3.42
C GLU A 113 -13.63 16.27 3.66
N LYS A 114 -13.43 15.13 4.34
CA LYS A 114 -12.10 14.59 4.65
C LYS A 114 -11.38 13.98 3.44
N LEU A 115 -12.10 13.58 2.41
CA LEU A 115 -11.54 13.00 1.19
C LEU A 115 -11.54 14.05 0.05
N LYS A 116 -10.62 14.98 0.10
CA LYS A 116 -10.47 16.06 -0.91
C LYS A 116 -10.11 15.58 -2.31
N ARG A 117 -9.78 14.30 -2.52
CA ARG A 117 -9.37 13.76 -3.81
C ARG A 117 -10.50 12.98 -4.45
N ARG A 118 -10.70 13.20 -5.75
CA ARG A 118 -11.68 12.46 -6.57
C ARG A 118 -11.29 11.00 -6.81
N GLN A 119 -10.01 10.70 -6.70
CA GLN A 119 -9.44 9.39 -7.02
C GLN A 119 -8.46 9.00 -5.93
N GLY A 120 -8.57 7.78 -5.46
CA GLY A 120 -7.64 7.15 -4.54
C GLY A 120 -6.95 5.96 -5.19
N GLY A 121 -5.90 5.48 -4.56
CA GLY A 121 -5.20 4.27 -4.98
C GLY A 121 -4.69 3.48 -3.79
N PHE A 122 -4.55 2.16 -3.99
CA PHE A 122 -3.96 1.31 -2.99
C PHE A 122 -2.43 1.33 -3.12
N PRO A 123 -1.70 1.45 -2.01
CA PRO A 123 -0.24 1.51 -2.05
C PRO A 123 0.41 0.17 -2.39
N ASP A 124 -0.32 -0.93 -2.27
CA ASP A 124 0.12 -2.29 -2.56
C ASP A 124 -1.00 -3.12 -3.19
N THR A 125 -0.66 -4.23 -3.79
CA THR A 125 -1.58 -5.24 -4.32
C THR A 125 -1.82 -6.40 -3.36
N TYR A 126 -1.26 -6.35 -2.16
CA TYR A 126 -1.45 -7.31 -1.06
C TYR A 126 -1.20 -8.77 -1.46
N GLY A 127 -0.12 -9.01 -2.19
CA GLY A 127 0.28 -10.34 -2.64
C GLY A 127 -0.50 -10.89 -3.84
N MET A 128 -1.43 -10.11 -4.40
CA MET A 128 -2.22 -10.45 -5.58
C MET A 128 -1.76 -9.68 -6.82
N SER A 129 -2.24 -10.04 -7.99
CA SER A 129 -2.13 -9.15 -9.15
C SER A 129 -3.11 -7.97 -9.00
N ALA A 130 -2.77 -6.82 -9.58
CA ALA A 130 -3.64 -5.65 -9.52
C ALA A 130 -5.03 -5.94 -10.14
N THR A 131 -5.08 -6.71 -11.22
CA THR A 131 -6.33 -7.12 -11.86
C THR A 131 -7.17 -7.99 -10.93
N ALA A 132 -6.58 -9.02 -10.32
CA ALA A 132 -7.29 -9.90 -9.40
C ALA A 132 -7.81 -9.15 -8.17
N LEU A 133 -7.02 -8.20 -7.63
CA LEU A 133 -7.47 -7.37 -6.51
C LEU A 133 -8.63 -6.46 -6.92
N ALA A 134 -8.58 -5.83 -8.09
CA ALA A 134 -9.66 -4.98 -8.59
C ALA A 134 -10.96 -5.78 -8.82
N GLU A 135 -10.87 -6.98 -9.38
CA GLU A 135 -12.01 -7.88 -9.57
C GLU A 135 -12.62 -8.30 -8.24
N LEU A 136 -11.80 -8.71 -7.27
CA LEU A 136 -12.24 -9.07 -5.93
C LEU A 136 -12.98 -7.91 -5.25
N LEU A 137 -12.44 -6.70 -5.32
CA LEU A 137 -13.05 -5.51 -4.71
C LEU A 137 -14.36 -5.13 -5.39
N ASN A 138 -14.47 -5.25 -6.70
CA ASN A 138 -15.72 -5.02 -7.43
C ASN A 138 -16.78 -6.09 -7.09
N GLU A 139 -16.38 -7.34 -6.91
CA GLU A 139 -17.27 -8.43 -6.48
C GLU A 139 -17.84 -8.15 -5.08
N TYR A 140 -16.98 -7.79 -4.12
CA TYR A 140 -17.43 -7.44 -2.77
C TYR A 140 -18.30 -6.19 -2.76
N LYS A 141 -17.98 -5.19 -3.59
CA LYS A 141 -18.82 -4.00 -3.76
C LYS A 141 -20.21 -4.38 -4.27
N ALA A 142 -20.31 -5.18 -5.31
CA ALA A 142 -21.59 -5.64 -5.86
C ALA A 142 -22.41 -6.43 -4.83
N LYS A 143 -21.75 -7.16 -3.92
CA LYS A 143 -22.41 -7.95 -2.88
C LYS A 143 -22.92 -7.12 -1.71
N PHE A 144 -22.19 -6.07 -1.31
CA PHE A 144 -22.49 -5.31 -0.08
C PHE A 144 -22.93 -3.87 -0.30
N ASP A 145 -22.87 -3.36 -1.52
CA ASP A 145 -23.37 -2.01 -1.83
C ASP A 145 -24.87 -2.05 -2.13
N PRO A 146 -25.71 -1.48 -1.25
CA PRO A 146 -27.15 -1.49 -1.47
C PRO A 146 -27.61 -0.55 -2.59
N SER A 147 -26.72 0.25 -3.16
CA SER A 147 -27.01 1.23 -4.22
C SER A 147 -26.82 0.69 -5.65
N VAL A 148 -26.44 -0.58 -5.77
CA VAL A 148 -26.24 -1.25 -7.08
C VAL A 148 -27.41 -2.15 -7.41
#